data_335d387ec03ea09ca48b39eab4431996
#
_entry.id   335d387ec03ea09ca48b39eab4431996
#
_cell.length_a   1.000
_cell.length_b   1.000
_cell.length_c   1.000
_cell.angle_alpha   90.00
_cell.angle_beta   90.00
_cell.angle_gamma   90.00
#
_symmetry.space_group_name_H-M   'P 1'
#
loop_
_entity.id
_entity.type
_entity.pdbx_description
1 polymer ?
#
loop_
_entity_poly.entity_id
_entity_poly.type
_entity_poly.pdbx_seq_one_letter_code
_entity_poly.pdbx_strand_id
1 'polypeptide(L)'
;NRAMGHAIANTFKSITGSSITTVAGFAALCMMTFALGKNLGIVMSKGVIIGVLCCVTLLPAMILIFDKPIEKTRHKSLFKTEKVDKVSAFITKHYKIWLAIFCVMLLPAIYGNNHTGIYYNIAKSLPADLDSNIANEKLSEDFDMSVMHIIMMDKNMDGTEKAKMLDEVKNVDGVKWTIGINTLLGASVPDSMIPDNLKSMLQGDQYELAFVSSKYESATDEVNAQIAQISDIVKKYDSNGMVTGKAPLMKDLQDVTDIDLQNVNIASIAAIFAIILIIFKSISLPVILVAVIEFAIVVNMAVPFYQGISLPFVA
;
A
#
# COMPACT_ATOMS: atom_id res chain seq x y z
N ASN A 1 44.29 -17.70 5.45
CA ASN A 1 44.19 -16.29 4.98
C ASN A 1 44.15 -16.18 3.44
N ARG A 2 44.98 -16.92 2.65
CA ARG A 2 44.95 -16.90 1.18
C ARG A 2 43.61 -17.43 0.62
N ALA A 3 43.09 -18.54 1.15
CA ALA A 3 41.81 -19.09 0.75
C ALA A 3 40.62 -18.10 0.99
N MET A 4 40.65 -17.41 2.12
CA MET A 4 39.63 -16.39 2.45
C MET A 4 39.71 -15.19 1.49
N GLY A 5 40.92 -14.72 1.13
CA GLY A 5 41.10 -13.67 0.13
C GLY A 5 40.53 -14.06 -1.24
N HIS A 6 40.77 -15.29 -1.71
CA HIS A 6 40.15 -15.78 -2.95
C HIS A 6 38.63 -15.93 -2.85
N ALA A 7 38.10 -16.40 -1.71
CA ALA A 7 36.66 -16.49 -1.48
C ALA A 7 36.00 -15.12 -1.54
N ILE A 8 36.56 -14.14 -0.86
CA ILE A 8 36.06 -12.74 -0.89
C ILE A 8 36.08 -12.23 -2.33
N ALA A 9 37.18 -12.34 -3.05
CA ALA A 9 37.29 -11.83 -4.42
C ALA A 9 36.29 -12.47 -5.38
N ASN A 10 36.03 -13.77 -5.25
CA ASN A 10 35.08 -14.50 -6.10
C ASN A 10 33.61 -14.19 -5.76
N THR A 11 33.29 -14.03 -4.48
CA THR A 11 31.91 -13.78 -4.03
C THR A 11 31.53 -12.31 -4.05
N PHE A 12 32.49 -11.39 -3.94
CA PHE A 12 32.26 -9.96 -3.91
C PHE A 12 31.42 -9.46 -5.09
N LYS A 13 31.79 -9.88 -6.31
CA LYS A 13 31.09 -9.47 -7.54
C LYS A 13 29.62 -9.94 -7.53
N SER A 14 29.37 -11.17 -7.07
CA SER A 14 28.02 -11.73 -6.98
C SER A 14 27.18 -11.05 -5.90
N ILE A 15 27.74 -10.87 -4.69
CA ILE A 15 27.08 -10.22 -3.57
C ILE A 15 26.74 -8.76 -3.91
N THR A 16 27.71 -8.03 -4.48
CA THR A 16 27.51 -6.63 -4.86
C THR A 16 26.44 -6.51 -5.95
N GLY A 17 26.46 -7.37 -6.97
CA GLY A 17 25.48 -7.36 -8.04
C GLY A 17 24.05 -7.59 -7.54
N SER A 18 23.82 -8.61 -6.70
CA SER A 18 22.50 -8.88 -6.12
C SER A 18 22.06 -7.78 -5.16
N SER A 19 22.97 -7.20 -4.42
CA SER A 19 22.65 -6.13 -3.47
C SER A 19 22.30 -4.82 -4.15
N ILE A 20 22.94 -4.47 -5.26
CA ILE A 20 22.61 -3.30 -6.08
C ILE A 20 21.17 -3.41 -6.61
N THR A 21 20.77 -4.59 -7.10
CA THR A 21 19.37 -4.78 -7.56
C THR A 21 18.37 -4.65 -6.43
N THR A 22 18.70 -5.17 -5.24
CA THR A 22 17.82 -5.04 -4.06
C THR A 22 17.71 -3.59 -3.58
N VAL A 23 18.85 -2.86 -3.51
CA VAL A 23 18.86 -1.44 -3.14
C VAL A 23 18.08 -0.62 -4.17
N ALA A 24 18.20 -0.92 -5.47
CA ALA A 24 17.47 -0.22 -6.51
C ALA A 24 15.95 -0.43 -6.38
N GLY A 25 15.50 -1.65 -6.06
CA GLY A 25 14.09 -1.95 -5.78
C GLY A 25 13.55 -1.14 -4.59
N PHE A 26 14.29 -1.11 -3.47
CA PHE A 26 13.90 -0.29 -2.32
C PHE A 26 14.00 1.22 -2.59
N ALA A 27 14.98 1.66 -3.38
CA ALA A 27 15.12 3.06 -3.77
C ALA A 27 13.95 3.53 -4.64
N ALA A 28 13.35 2.65 -5.44
CA ALA A 28 12.14 2.98 -6.20
C ALA A 28 10.97 3.39 -5.29
N LEU A 29 10.84 2.80 -4.08
CA LEU A 29 9.84 3.21 -3.09
C LEU A 29 10.03 4.66 -2.63
N CYS A 30 11.24 5.23 -2.75
CA CYS A 30 11.48 6.64 -2.40
C CYS A 30 10.80 7.62 -3.37
N MET A 31 10.30 7.13 -4.52
CA MET A 31 9.53 7.93 -5.48
C MET A 31 8.05 8.08 -5.07
N MET A 32 7.60 7.34 -4.04
CA MET A 32 6.23 7.48 -3.54
C MET A 32 5.99 8.86 -2.93
N THR A 33 4.81 9.41 -3.19
CA THR A 33 4.30 10.60 -2.49
C THR A 33 3.85 10.24 -1.07
N PHE A 34 3.39 9.00 -0.88
CA PHE A 34 3.01 8.48 0.43
C PHE A 34 4.25 8.29 1.34
N ALA A 35 4.29 9.05 2.43
CA ALA A 35 5.45 9.15 3.30
C ALA A 35 5.91 7.80 3.89
N LEU A 36 4.98 6.89 4.19
CA LEU A 36 5.30 5.56 4.73
C LEU A 36 6.14 4.76 3.73
N GLY A 37 5.74 4.70 2.46
CA GLY A 37 6.48 4.00 1.40
C GLY A 37 7.89 4.56 1.23
N LYS A 38 8.00 5.90 1.17
CA LYS A 38 9.29 6.59 1.09
C LYS A 38 10.21 6.26 2.28
N ASN A 39 9.68 6.28 3.50
CA ASN A 39 10.45 5.96 4.70
C ASN A 39 10.91 4.50 4.72
N LEU A 40 10.03 3.56 4.34
CA LEU A 40 10.39 2.15 4.19
C LEU A 40 11.49 1.96 3.17
N GLY A 41 11.39 2.61 2.00
CA GLY A 41 12.43 2.56 0.95
C GLY A 41 13.80 2.99 1.47
N ILE A 42 13.87 4.11 2.21
CA ILE A 42 15.12 4.62 2.79
C ILE A 42 15.69 3.66 3.83
N VAL A 43 14.85 3.16 4.75
CA VAL A 43 15.31 2.28 5.84
C VAL A 43 15.80 0.94 5.29
N MET A 44 15.03 0.34 4.38
CA MET A 44 15.40 -0.95 3.77
C MET A 44 16.66 -0.83 2.91
N SER A 45 16.81 0.24 2.10
CA SER A 45 18.02 0.48 1.32
C SER A 45 19.26 0.61 2.21
N LYS A 46 19.17 1.38 3.29
CA LYS A 46 20.26 1.50 4.28
C LYS A 46 20.58 0.15 4.91
N GLY A 47 19.57 -0.63 5.28
CA GLY A 47 19.74 -1.96 5.85
C GLY A 47 20.52 -2.90 4.94
N VAL A 48 20.19 -2.94 3.64
CA VAL A 48 20.92 -3.75 2.66
C VAL A 48 22.36 -3.28 2.49
N ILE A 49 22.60 -1.96 2.38
CA ILE A 49 23.97 -1.41 2.25
C ILE A 49 24.84 -1.81 3.45
N ILE A 50 24.33 -1.62 4.68
CA ILE A 50 25.03 -2.01 5.90
C ILE A 50 25.26 -3.53 5.94
N GLY A 51 24.25 -4.33 5.54
CA GLY A 51 24.35 -5.77 5.46
C GLY A 51 25.47 -6.23 4.53
N VAL A 52 25.60 -5.61 3.34
CA VAL A 52 26.69 -5.88 2.40
C VAL A 52 28.05 -5.54 2.99
N LEU A 53 28.17 -4.37 3.63
CA LEU A 53 29.40 -3.97 4.29
C LEU A 53 29.81 -4.99 5.38
N CYS A 54 28.85 -5.45 6.19
CA CYS A 54 29.09 -6.49 7.18
C CYS A 54 29.46 -7.84 6.55
N CYS A 55 28.83 -8.24 5.47
CA CYS A 55 29.15 -9.49 4.76
C CYS A 55 30.55 -9.49 4.14
N VAL A 56 31.03 -8.34 3.70
CA VAL A 56 32.36 -8.24 3.07
C VAL A 56 33.47 -8.05 4.09
N THR A 57 33.18 -7.42 5.24
CA THR A 57 34.19 -7.09 6.27
C THR A 57 34.11 -7.97 7.51
N LEU A 58 32.97 -7.91 8.22
CA LEU A 58 32.80 -8.56 9.52
C LEU A 58 32.73 -10.10 9.39
N LEU A 59 31.95 -10.59 8.45
CA LEU A 59 31.72 -12.04 8.28
C LEU A 59 33.04 -12.79 8.00
N PRO A 60 33.91 -12.40 7.05
CA PRO A 60 35.20 -13.04 6.85
C PRO A 60 36.11 -12.96 8.07
N ALA A 61 36.13 -11.83 8.78
CA ALA A 61 36.91 -11.66 10.00
C ALA A 61 36.43 -12.63 11.10
N MET A 62 35.13 -12.74 11.30
CA MET A 62 34.55 -13.69 12.28
C MET A 62 34.87 -15.15 11.90
N ILE A 63 34.73 -15.51 10.63
CA ILE A 63 35.06 -16.88 10.17
C ILE A 63 36.52 -17.21 10.47
N LEU A 64 37.45 -16.29 10.23
CA LEU A 64 38.86 -16.48 10.52
C LEU A 64 39.18 -16.63 12.03
N ILE A 65 38.48 -15.86 12.88
CA ILE A 65 38.63 -15.94 14.34
C ILE A 65 38.07 -17.28 14.87
N PHE A 66 36.89 -17.70 14.35
CA PHE A 66 36.21 -18.90 14.80
C PHE A 66 36.56 -20.17 13.97
N ASP A 67 37.60 -20.14 13.16
CA ASP A 67 38.00 -21.26 12.26
C ASP A 67 38.16 -22.59 13.02
N LYS A 68 38.89 -22.58 14.15
CA LYS A 68 39.09 -23.78 14.98
C LYS A 68 37.80 -24.35 15.59
N PRO A 69 36.90 -23.55 16.22
CA PRO A 69 35.59 -24.01 16.66
C PRO A 69 34.73 -24.55 15.52
N ILE A 70 34.70 -23.87 14.36
CA ILE A 70 33.94 -24.29 13.17
C ILE A 70 34.41 -25.66 12.68
N GLU A 71 35.73 -25.91 12.63
CA GLU A 71 36.26 -27.18 12.22
C GLU A 71 35.90 -28.32 13.18
N LYS A 72 35.88 -28.08 14.50
CA LYS A 72 35.46 -29.06 15.51
C LYS A 72 33.98 -29.43 15.41
N THR A 73 33.11 -28.50 14.98
CA THR A 73 31.68 -28.72 14.83
C THR A 73 31.25 -29.13 13.44
N ARG A 74 32.21 -29.49 12.57
CA ARG A 74 31.91 -29.91 11.21
C ARG A 74 31.12 -31.22 11.18
N HIS A 75 29.85 -31.12 10.77
CA HIS A 75 28.99 -32.29 10.57
C HIS A 75 28.97 -32.71 9.10
N LYS A 76 28.58 -33.96 8.87
CA LYS A 76 28.34 -34.46 7.50
C LYS A 76 27.23 -33.64 6.86
N SER A 77 27.43 -33.16 5.64
CA SER A 77 26.42 -32.44 4.88
C SER A 77 25.11 -33.24 4.82
N LEU A 78 24.01 -32.61 5.23
CA LEU A 78 22.64 -33.16 5.14
C LEU A 78 22.18 -33.32 3.68
N PHE A 79 22.71 -32.49 2.79
CA PHE A 79 22.40 -32.53 1.36
C PHE A 79 23.55 -33.18 0.60
N LYS A 80 23.33 -34.38 0.05
CA LYS A 80 24.25 -35.00 -0.88
C LYS A 80 24.14 -34.26 -2.22
N THR A 81 25.24 -33.77 -2.74
CA THR A 81 25.38 -33.08 -4.04
C THR A 81 24.74 -33.89 -5.19
N GLU A 82 24.82 -35.23 -5.13
CA GLU A 82 24.21 -36.14 -6.10
C GLU A 82 22.68 -35.95 -6.28
N LYS A 83 21.97 -35.57 -5.22
CA LYS A 83 20.52 -35.30 -5.35
C LYS A 83 20.24 -34.01 -6.11
N VAL A 84 21.07 -32.98 -5.88
CA VAL A 84 20.97 -31.70 -6.59
C VAL A 84 21.27 -31.87 -8.06
N ASP A 85 22.31 -32.68 -8.40
CA ASP A 85 22.67 -32.96 -9.78
C ASP A 85 21.56 -33.70 -10.53
N LYS A 86 20.88 -34.65 -9.88
CA LYS A 86 19.74 -35.38 -10.47
C LYS A 86 18.53 -34.42 -10.75
N VAL A 87 18.24 -33.52 -9.81
CA VAL A 87 17.17 -32.54 -10.00
C VAL A 87 17.53 -31.57 -11.12
N SER A 88 18.75 -31.07 -11.15
CA SER A 88 19.23 -30.19 -12.22
C SER A 88 19.16 -30.87 -13.59
N ALA A 89 19.60 -32.11 -13.70
CA ALA A 89 19.51 -32.89 -14.93
C ALA A 89 18.07 -33.14 -15.38
N PHE A 90 17.15 -33.40 -14.44
CA PHE A 90 15.73 -33.56 -14.73
C PHE A 90 15.11 -32.27 -15.28
N ILE A 91 15.38 -31.13 -14.63
CA ILE A 91 14.86 -29.81 -15.06
C ILE A 91 15.42 -29.50 -16.47
N THR A 92 16.72 -29.65 -16.67
CA THR A 92 17.37 -29.34 -17.94
C THR A 92 16.89 -30.27 -19.07
N LYS A 93 16.66 -31.57 -18.79
CA LYS A 93 16.14 -32.53 -19.77
C LYS A 93 14.71 -32.18 -20.22
N HIS A 94 13.87 -31.61 -19.30
CA HIS A 94 12.47 -31.36 -19.54
C HIS A 94 12.14 -29.85 -19.61
N TYR A 95 13.09 -29.00 -20.04
CA TYR A 95 12.92 -27.54 -20.05
C TYR A 95 11.69 -27.05 -20.81
N LYS A 96 11.28 -27.75 -21.89
CA LYS A 96 10.06 -27.40 -22.65
C LYS A 96 8.78 -27.60 -21.85
N ILE A 97 8.74 -28.61 -20.98
CA ILE A 97 7.59 -28.89 -20.10
C ILE A 97 7.52 -27.79 -19.04
N TRP A 98 8.65 -27.40 -18.46
CA TRP A 98 8.70 -26.32 -17.47
C TRP A 98 8.26 -24.98 -18.08
N LEU A 99 8.67 -24.70 -19.31
CA LEU A 99 8.21 -23.51 -20.04
C LEU A 99 6.69 -23.55 -20.29
N ALA A 100 6.14 -24.71 -20.69
CA ALA A 100 4.71 -24.86 -20.87
C ALA A 100 3.94 -24.67 -19.56
N ILE A 101 4.42 -25.22 -18.44
CA ILE A 101 3.83 -25.01 -17.10
C ILE A 101 3.86 -23.54 -16.74
N PHE A 102 4.98 -22.83 -16.97
CA PHE A 102 5.08 -21.39 -16.75
C PHE A 102 4.00 -20.60 -17.53
N CYS A 103 3.84 -20.89 -18.83
CA CYS A 103 2.84 -20.21 -19.65
C CYS A 103 1.40 -20.50 -19.20
N VAL A 104 1.12 -21.76 -18.80
CA VAL A 104 -0.21 -22.15 -18.29
C VAL A 104 -0.52 -21.49 -16.95
N MET A 105 0.47 -21.44 -16.03
CA MET A 105 0.32 -20.83 -14.73
C MET A 105 0.16 -19.30 -14.78
N LEU A 106 0.63 -18.68 -15.86
CA LEU A 106 0.53 -17.22 -16.04
C LEU A 106 -0.94 -16.76 -16.13
N LEU A 107 -1.81 -17.55 -16.77
CA LEU A 107 -3.23 -17.21 -16.91
C LEU A 107 -3.97 -17.11 -15.56
N PRO A 108 -3.96 -18.15 -14.71
CA PRO A 108 -4.59 -18.04 -13.40
C PRO A 108 -3.88 -17.02 -12.49
N ALA A 109 -2.56 -16.84 -12.63
CA ALA A 109 -1.84 -15.84 -11.85
C ALA A 109 -2.31 -14.41 -12.19
N ILE A 110 -2.41 -14.05 -13.47
CA ILE A 110 -2.92 -12.74 -13.88
C ILE A 110 -4.38 -12.57 -13.44
N TYR A 111 -5.20 -13.61 -13.62
CA TYR A 111 -6.61 -13.55 -13.20
C TYR A 111 -6.74 -13.29 -11.70
N GLY A 112 -6.04 -14.05 -10.86
CA GLY A 112 -6.05 -13.88 -9.41
C GLY A 112 -5.51 -12.53 -8.97
N ASN A 113 -4.39 -12.08 -9.55
CA ASN A 113 -3.80 -10.77 -9.24
C ASN A 113 -4.79 -9.62 -9.51
N ASN A 114 -5.50 -9.65 -10.64
CA ASN A 114 -6.46 -8.60 -11.00
C ASN A 114 -7.74 -8.61 -10.15
N HIS A 115 -8.02 -9.71 -9.44
CA HIS A 115 -9.19 -9.86 -8.59
C HIS A 115 -8.84 -9.93 -7.10
N THR A 116 -7.58 -9.77 -6.72
CA THR A 116 -7.17 -9.71 -5.31
C THR A 116 -7.69 -8.42 -4.69
N GLY A 117 -8.53 -8.53 -3.68
CA GLY A 117 -9.04 -7.39 -2.93
C GLY A 117 -7.94 -6.76 -2.07
N ILE A 118 -7.82 -5.44 -2.15
CA ILE A 118 -6.96 -4.66 -1.27
C ILE A 118 -7.84 -3.84 -0.34
N TYR A 119 -7.59 -3.91 0.98
CA TYR A 119 -8.33 -3.09 1.92
C TYR A 119 -7.45 -1.98 2.51
N TYR A 120 -8.02 -0.79 2.60
CA TYR A 120 -7.35 0.40 3.12
C TYR A 120 -7.70 0.71 4.57
N ASN A 121 -8.78 0.10 5.10
CA ASN A 121 -9.18 0.28 6.49
C ASN A 121 -8.37 -0.61 7.42
N ILE A 122 -7.27 -0.07 7.98
CA ILE A 122 -6.38 -0.78 8.91
C ILE A 122 -7.13 -1.29 10.16
N ALA A 123 -8.23 -0.65 10.56
CA ALA A 123 -9.03 -1.10 11.70
C ALA A 123 -9.58 -2.52 11.51
N LYS A 124 -9.80 -2.96 10.25
CA LYS A 124 -10.23 -4.34 9.95
C LYS A 124 -9.16 -5.41 10.25
N SER A 125 -7.89 -5.01 10.39
CA SER A 125 -6.80 -5.93 10.77
C SER A 125 -6.62 -6.06 12.28
N LEU A 126 -7.31 -5.23 13.08
CA LEU A 126 -7.28 -5.30 14.53
C LEU A 126 -8.21 -6.40 15.06
N PRO A 127 -7.90 -7.01 16.23
CA PRO A 127 -8.79 -7.97 16.87
C PRO A 127 -10.20 -7.41 17.08
N ALA A 128 -11.23 -8.22 16.82
CA ALA A 128 -12.61 -7.78 16.90
C ALA A 128 -13.07 -7.48 18.34
N ASP A 129 -12.39 -8.06 19.33
CA ASP A 129 -12.67 -7.93 20.78
C ASP A 129 -12.11 -6.64 21.41
N LEU A 130 -11.49 -5.76 20.65
CA LEU A 130 -11.07 -4.46 21.16
C LEU A 130 -12.26 -3.56 21.46
N ASP A 131 -12.22 -2.88 22.60
CA ASP A 131 -13.28 -1.96 23.05
C ASP A 131 -13.65 -0.92 22.01
N SER A 132 -12.67 -0.42 21.23
CA SER A 132 -12.89 0.53 20.15
C SER A 132 -13.67 -0.07 18.98
N ASN A 133 -13.45 -1.34 18.64
CA ASN A 133 -14.19 -2.02 17.58
C ASN A 133 -15.62 -2.30 18.02
N ILE A 134 -15.79 -2.79 19.25
CA ILE A 134 -17.11 -3.03 19.85
C ILE A 134 -17.91 -1.72 19.95
N ALA A 135 -17.24 -0.61 20.34
CA ALA A 135 -17.91 0.69 20.42
C ALA A 135 -18.31 1.20 19.02
N ASN A 136 -17.48 1.02 17.98
CA ASN A 136 -17.82 1.40 16.61
C ASN A 136 -19.00 0.57 16.07
N GLU A 137 -19.07 -0.72 16.39
CA GLU A 137 -20.20 -1.58 16.01
C GLU A 137 -21.50 -1.09 16.67
N LYS A 138 -21.48 -0.81 17.95
CA LYS A 138 -22.64 -0.24 18.66
C LYS A 138 -23.06 1.13 18.13
N LEU A 139 -22.09 2.00 17.79
CA LEU A 139 -22.41 3.30 17.14
C LEU A 139 -23.11 3.08 15.80
N SER A 140 -22.71 2.06 15.05
CA SER A 140 -23.36 1.72 13.78
C SER A 140 -24.76 1.15 13.96
N GLU A 141 -24.94 0.23 14.94
CA GLU A 141 -26.20 -0.49 15.16
C GLU A 141 -27.25 0.33 15.91
N ASP A 142 -26.84 0.98 17.01
CA ASP A 142 -27.78 1.64 17.93
C ASP A 142 -28.04 3.10 17.53
N PHE A 143 -27.04 3.79 16.93
CA PHE A 143 -27.10 5.22 16.60
C PHE A 143 -27.10 5.51 15.12
N ASP A 144 -27.05 4.49 14.28
CA ASP A 144 -27.01 4.66 12.81
C ASP A 144 -25.81 5.50 12.30
N MET A 145 -24.70 5.47 13.08
CA MET A 145 -23.46 6.25 12.86
C MET A 145 -22.32 5.36 12.38
N SER A 146 -22.39 4.82 11.17
CA SER A 146 -21.31 3.97 10.63
C SER A 146 -20.12 4.80 10.19
N VAL A 147 -20.34 5.78 9.30
CA VAL A 147 -19.30 6.65 8.76
C VAL A 147 -19.82 8.07 8.71
N MET A 148 -19.01 8.99 9.24
CA MET A 148 -19.31 10.43 9.16
C MET A 148 -18.37 11.14 8.21
N HIS A 149 -18.92 11.91 7.29
CA HIS A 149 -18.22 12.91 6.50
C HIS A 149 -18.42 14.28 7.10
N ILE A 150 -17.45 15.14 6.98
CA ILE A 150 -17.49 16.54 7.43
C ILE A 150 -17.33 17.41 6.20
N ILE A 151 -18.28 18.27 5.94
CA ILE A 151 -18.20 19.30 4.92
C ILE A 151 -17.67 20.56 5.58
N MET A 152 -16.62 21.13 5.02
CA MET A 152 -16.09 22.44 5.37
C MET A 152 -16.48 23.41 4.26
N MET A 153 -17.28 24.42 4.58
CA MET A 153 -17.77 25.42 3.62
C MET A 153 -17.42 26.81 4.08
N ASP A 154 -17.40 27.79 3.18
CA ASP A 154 -17.15 29.20 3.52
C ASP A 154 -18.21 29.70 4.52
N LYS A 155 -17.74 30.25 5.64
CA LYS A 155 -18.59 30.84 6.66
C LYS A 155 -19.51 31.91 6.11
N ASN A 156 -19.03 32.71 5.14
CA ASN A 156 -19.73 33.85 4.57
C ASN A 156 -20.72 33.48 3.45
N MET A 157 -20.82 32.18 3.07
CA MET A 157 -21.82 31.73 2.12
C MET A 157 -23.23 32.02 2.65
N ASP A 158 -24.13 32.37 1.75
CA ASP A 158 -25.54 32.66 2.13
C ASP A 158 -26.20 31.42 2.77
N GLY A 159 -26.94 31.65 3.84
CA GLY A 159 -27.60 30.57 4.60
C GLY A 159 -28.58 29.74 3.74
N THR A 160 -29.23 30.39 2.76
CA THR A 160 -30.13 29.71 1.82
C THR A 160 -29.37 28.81 0.85
N GLU A 161 -28.18 29.21 0.42
CA GLU A 161 -27.32 28.38 -0.44
C GLU A 161 -26.73 27.20 0.34
N LYS A 162 -26.29 27.41 1.59
CA LYS A 162 -25.86 26.33 2.50
C LYS A 162 -26.96 25.30 2.69
N ALA A 163 -28.19 25.73 2.94
CA ALA A 163 -29.33 24.84 3.12
C ALA A 163 -29.66 24.05 1.85
N LYS A 164 -29.64 24.71 0.66
CA LYS A 164 -29.83 24.02 -0.63
C LYS A 164 -28.74 22.98 -0.90
N MET A 165 -27.50 23.35 -0.65
CA MET A 165 -26.36 22.42 -0.79
C MET A 165 -26.53 21.18 0.11
N LEU A 166 -26.87 21.36 1.38
CA LEU A 166 -27.07 20.26 2.31
C LEU A 166 -28.29 19.40 1.97
N ASP A 167 -29.36 20.01 1.42
CA ASP A 167 -30.52 19.28 0.92
C ASP A 167 -30.16 18.43 -0.33
N GLU A 168 -29.36 18.98 -1.26
CA GLU A 168 -28.86 18.23 -2.41
C GLU A 168 -27.95 17.08 -1.96
N VAL A 169 -27.06 17.30 -0.98
CA VAL A 169 -26.22 16.25 -0.37
C VAL A 169 -27.06 15.17 0.32
N LYS A 170 -28.12 15.54 1.01
CA LYS A 170 -29.03 14.59 1.67
C LYS A 170 -29.68 13.61 0.69
N ASN A 171 -29.88 14.02 -0.56
CA ASN A 171 -30.49 13.20 -1.61
C ASN A 171 -29.48 12.28 -2.32
N VAL A 172 -28.19 12.34 -1.97
CA VAL A 172 -27.17 11.41 -2.49
C VAL A 172 -27.41 10.03 -1.91
N ASP A 173 -27.31 9.00 -2.76
CA ASP A 173 -27.55 7.62 -2.33
C ASP A 173 -26.64 7.23 -1.16
N GLY A 174 -27.25 6.61 -0.17
CA GLY A 174 -26.54 6.16 1.03
C GLY A 174 -26.31 7.23 2.10
N VAL A 175 -26.67 8.49 1.88
CA VAL A 175 -26.71 9.51 2.93
C VAL A 175 -27.93 9.27 3.80
N LYS A 176 -27.72 9.15 5.11
CA LYS A 176 -28.78 8.95 6.10
C LYS A 176 -29.35 10.29 6.60
N TRP A 177 -28.48 11.19 6.96
CA TRP A 177 -28.82 12.52 7.44
C TRP A 177 -27.67 13.50 7.23
N THR A 178 -28.04 14.80 7.18
CA THR A 178 -27.10 15.93 7.13
C THR A 178 -27.40 16.86 8.28
N ILE A 179 -26.40 17.33 9.00
CA ILE A 179 -26.53 18.27 10.12
C ILE A 179 -25.58 19.44 9.89
N GLY A 180 -26.14 20.65 9.83
CA GLY A 180 -25.41 21.90 9.80
C GLY A 180 -26.22 22.95 10.56
N ILE A 181 -25.68 24.13 10.78
CA ILE A 181 -26.37 25.21 11.51
C ILE A 181 -27.75 25.53 10.88
N ASN A 182 -27.75 25.63 9.56
CA ASN A 182 -28.98 26.02 8.83
C ASN A 182 -30.01 24.89 8.74
N THR A 183 -29.58 23.61 8.89
CA THR A 183 -30.52 22.49 8.99
C THR A 183 -31.14 22.35 10.39
N LEU A 184 -30.42 22.77 11.43
CA LEU A 184 -30.88 22.72 12.82
C LEU A 184 -31.82 23.89 13.16
N LEU A 185 -31.51 25.09 12.71
CA LEU A 185 -32.21 26.34 13.08
C LEU A 185 -33.13 26.86 11.98
N GLY A 186 -32.95 26.42 10.74
CA GLY A 186 -33.64 26.91 9.55
C GLY A 186 -32.76 27.87 8.73
N ALA A 187 -32.97 27.86 7.42
CA ALA A 187 -32.18 28.62 6.44
C ALA A 187 -32.29 30.15 6.56
N SER A 188 -33.34 30.65 7.21
CA SER A 188 -33.65 32.08 7.31
C SER A 188 -33.27 32.69 8.65
N VAL A 189 -32.60 31.95 9.54
CA VAL A 189 -32.19 32.48 10.84
C VAL A 189 -30.93 33.33 10.66
N PRO A 190 -30.98 34.65 11.04
CA PRO A 190 -29.81 35.51 10.98
C PRO A 190 -28.71 35.02 11.92
N ASP A 191 -27.43 35.22 11.52
CA ASP A 191 -26.26 34.84 12.30
C ASP A 191 -26.25 35.38 13.74
N SER A 192 -26.88 36.55 13.95
CA SER A 192 -27.01 37.16 15.28
C SER A 192 -27.94 36.40 16.25
N MET A 193 -28.80 35.53 15.72
CA MET A 193 -29.73 34.72 16.52
C MET A 193 -29.22 33.29 16.75
N ILE A 194 -28.09 32.90 16.16
CA ILE A 194 -27.50 31.60 16.39
C ILE A 194 -26.85 31.56 17.78
N PRO A 195 -27.16 30.58 18.62
CA PRO A 195 -26.56 30.45 19.95
C PRO A 195 -25.05 30.35 19.89
N ASP A 196 -24.34 31.06 20.78
CA ASP A 196 -22.85 31.10 20.78
C ASP A 196 -22.20 29.73 20.97
N ASN A 197 -22.84 28.82 21.68
CA ASN A 197 -22.37 27.44 21.85
C ASN A 197 -22.38 26.69 20.51
N LEU A 198 -23.38 26.85 19.65
CA LEU A 198 -23.42 26.24 18.33
C LEU A 198 -22.38 26.89 17.37
N LYS A 199 -22.25 28.23 17.44
CA LYS A 199 -21.23 28.92 16.65
C LYS A 199 -19.83 28.42 17.01
N SER A 200 -19.50 28.34 18.29
CA SER A 200 -18.17 27.89 18.73
C SER A 200 -17.84 26.44 18.37
N MET A 201 -18.87 25.61 18.17
CA MET A 201 -18.68 24.20 17.77
C MET A 201 -18.59 24.01 16.25
N LEU A 202 -19.34 24.77 15.47
CA LEU A 202 -19.52 24.54 14.04
C LEU A 202 -18.93 25.62 13.14
N GLN A 203 -18.59 26.81 13.69
CA GLN A 203 -17.97 27.89 12.93
C GLN A 203 -16.58 28.20 13.46
N GLY A 204 -15.62 28.22 12.56
CA GLY A 204 -14.27 28.74 12.76
C GLY A 204 -14.13 30.18 12.25
N ASP A 205 -12.88 30.61 12.03
CA ASP A 205 -12.63 31.95 11.49
C ASP A 205 -13.06 32.10 10.03
N GLN A 206 -12.80 31.09 9.21
CA GLN A 206 -13.05 31.07 7.76
C GLN A 206 -14.09 30.05 7.33
N TYR A 207 -14.25 28.96 8.05
CA TYR A 207 -15.08 27.82 7.65
C TYR A 207 -16.20 27.54 8.63
N GLU A 208 -17.28 26.99 8.09
CA GLU A 208 -18.38 26.38 8.83
C GLU A 208 -18.42 24.90 8.54
N LEU A 209 -18.75 24.09 9.53
CA LEU A 209 -18.80 22.65 9.45
C LEU A 209 -20.24 22.14 9.31
N ALA A 210 -20.43 21.16 8.45
CA ALA A 210 -21.62 20.33 8.42
C ALA A 210 -21.23 18.84 8.45
N PHE A 211 -22.06 18.03 9.08
CA PHE A 211 -21.87 16.59 9.22
C PHE A 211 -22.84 15.84 8.32
N VAL A 212 -22.33 14.78 7.72
CA VAL A 212 -23.09 13.89 6.83
C VAL A 212 -22.88 12.46 7.30
N SER A 213 -23.94 11.74 7.63
CA SER A 213 -23.86 10.32 7.97
C SER A 213 -24.11 9.46 6.75
N SER A 214 -23.28 8.46 6.56
CA SER A 214 -23.38 7.48 5.49
C SER A 214 -23.80 6.10 6.03
N LYS A 215 -24.59 5.35 5.25
CA LYS A 215 -24.90 3.94 5.51
C LYS A 215 -23.75 3.00 5.08
N TYR A 216 -22.83 3.50 4.25
CA TYR A 216 -21.75 2.70 3.70
C TYR A 216 -20.57 2.62 4.67
N GLU A 217 -19.82 1.51 4.59
CA GLU A 217 -18.58 1.35 5.34
C GLU A 217 -17.42 2.13 4.71
N SER A 218 -16.43 2.49 5.53
CA SER A 218 -15.21 3.15 5.06
C SER A 218 -14.42 2.25 4.09
N ALA A 219 -13.84 2.86 3.06
CA ALA A 219 -13.00 2.21 2.06
C ALA A 219 -13.71 1.13 1.23
N THR A 220 -14.99 1.38 0.88
CA THR A 220 -15.75 0.61 -0.11
C THR A 220 -15.97 1.45 -1.37
N ASP A 221 -16.26 0.79 -2.49
CA ASP A 221 -16.50 1.48 -3.76
C ASP A 221 -17.74 2.38 -3.68
N GLU A 222 -18.76 1.94 -2.93
CA GLU A 222 -20.00 2.68 -2.73
C GLU A 222 -19.74 3.99 -1.96
N VAL A 223 -18.97 3.95 -0.87
CA VAL A 223 -18.64 5.16 -0.11
C VAL A 223 -17.72 6.08 -0.92
N ASN A 224 -16.81 5.54 -1.72
CA ASN A 224 -15.94 6.32 -2.58
C ASN A 224 -16.73 7.07 -3.66
N ALA A 225 -17.72 6.41 -4.29
CA ALA A 225 -18.63 7.03 -5.25
C ALA A 225 -19.50 8.09 -4.58
N GLN A 226 -20.02 7.83 -3.37
CA GLN A 226 -20.78 8.78 -2.59
C GLN A 226 -19.96 10.04 -2.25
N ILE A 227 -18.71 9.88 -1.78
CA ILE A 227 -17.81 10.99 -1.47
C ILE A 227 -17.53 11.84 -2.70
N ALA A 228 -17.34 11.24 -3.87
CA ALA A 228 -17.14 11.94 -5.12
C ALA A 228 -18.37 12.82 -5.46
N GLN A 229 -19.58 12.26 -5.38
CA GLN A 229 -20.82 13.00 -5.62
C GLN A 229 -21.02 14.15 -4.61
N ILE A 230 -20.78 13.90 -3.32
CA ILE A 230 -20.85 14.94 -2.28
C ILE A 230 -19.84 16.05 -2.57
N SER A 231 -18.60 15.68 -2.95
CA SER A 231 -17.56 16.67 -3.29
C SER A 231 -17.94 17.52 -4.50
N ASP A 232 -18.53 16.92 -5.53
CA ASP A 232 -19.00 17.64 -6.72
C ASP A 232 -20.13 18.62 -6.36
N ILE A 233 -21.08 18.21 -5.50
CA ILE A 233 -22.14 19.10 -5.00
C ILE A 233 -21.52 20.24 -4.21
N VAL A 234 -20.63 19.97 -3.26
CA VAL A 234 -19.99 21.00 -2.44
C VAL A 234 -19.24 21.99 -3.34
N LYS A 235 -18.48 21.52 -4.31
CA LYS A 235 -17.72 22.36 -5.26
C LYS A 235 -18.62 23.21 -6.17
N LYS A 236 -19.83 22.78 -6.46
CA LYS A 236 -20.83 23.54 -7.22
C LYS A 236 -21.28 24.82 -6.49
N TYR A 237 -21.40 24.76 -5.17
CA TYR A 237 -21.84 25.86 -4.33
C TYR A 237 -20.68 26.67 -3.74
N ASP A 238 -19.59 26.00 -3.38
CA ASP A 238 -18.38 26.59 -2.83
C ASP A 238 -17.14 25.96 -3.48
N SER A 239 -16.47 26.72 -4.36
CA SER A 239 -15.24 26.25 -5.04
C SER A 239 -14.11 25.91 -4.08
N ASN A 240 -14.07 26.50 -2.89
CA ASN A 240 -13.10 26.24 -1.82
C ASN A 240 -13.61 25.24 -0.78
N GLY A 241 -14.88 24.85 -0.87
CA GLY A 241 -15.47 23.86 0.02
C GLY A 241 -14.75 22.53 -0.05
N MET A 242 -14.65 21.82 1.05
CA MET A 242 -13.92 20.55 1.18
C MET A 242 -14.77 19.52 1.91
N VAL A 243 -14.58 18.25 1.50
CA VAL A 243 -15.18 17.11 2.20
C VAL A 243 -14.05 16.35 2.89
N THR A 244 -14.17 16.15 4.21
CA THR A 244 -13.16 15.48 5.03
C THR A 244 -13.80 14.45 5.96
N GLY A 245 -12.98 13.72 6.70
CA GLY A 245 -13.39 12.66 7.60
C GLY A 245 -12.65 11.37 7.33
N LYS A 246 -13.01 10.30 8.07
CA LYS A 246 -12.30 9.01 7.94
C LYS A 246 -12.39 8.42 6.53
N ALA A 247 -13.57 8.38 5.94
CA ALA A 247 -13.75 7.77 4.63
C ALA A 247 -13.18 8.62 3.48
N PRO A 248 -13.35 9.95 3.42
CA PRO A 248 -12.67 10.79 2.43
C PRO A 248 -11.15 10.65 2.50
N LEU A 249 -10.55 10.62 3.72
CA LEU A 249 -9.12 10.39 3.89
C LEU A 249 -8.68 9.02 3.37
N MET A 250 -9.49 7.97 3.57
CA MET A 250 -9.19 6.64 3.04
C MET A 250 -9.29 6.60 1.52
N LYS A 251 -10.25 7.31 0.94
CA LYS A 251 -10.38 7.46 -0.52
C LYS A 251 -9.15 8.16 -1.12
N ASP A 252 -8.75 9.29 -0.55
CA ASP A 252 -7.55 10.00 -1.01
C ASP A 252 -6.29 9.16 -0.88
N LEU A 253 -6.18 8.39 0.22
CA LEU A 253 -5.07 7.43 0.41
C LEU A 253 -5.08 6.36 -0.68
N GLN A 254 -6.24 5.82 -1.04
CA GLN A 254 -6.38 4.83 -2.10
C GLN A 254 -5.95 5.41 -3.44
N ASP A 255 -6.49 6.57 -3.83
CA ASP A 255 -6.19 7.23 -5.10
C ASP A 255 -4.68 7.53 -5.24
N VAL A 256 -4.04 8.03 -4.17
CA VAL A 256 -2.60 8.32 -4.16
C VAL A 256 -1.77 7.02 -4.21
N THR A 257 -2.16 6.00 -3.43
CA THR A 257 -1.40 4.74 -3.35
C THR A 257 -1.45 3.98 -4.68
N ASP A 258 -2.58 3.96 -5.37
CA ASP A 258 -2.71 3.29 -6.67
C ASP A 258 -1.78 3.90 -7.72
N ILE A 259 -1.68 5.24 -7.77
CA ILE A 259 -0.74 5.95 -8.66
C ILE A 259 0.70 5.69 -8.23
N ASP A 260 1.00 5.77 -6.95
CA ASP A 260 2.35 5.56 -6.41
C ASP A 260 2.84 4.13 -6.70
N LEU A 261 2.00 3.11 -6.49
CA LEU A 261 2.36 1.71 -6.75
C LEU A 261 2.66 1.46 -8.24
N GLN A 262 1.87 2.04 -9.15
CA GLN A 262 2.17 1.95 -10.58
C GLN A 262 3.51 2.58 -10.93
N ASN A 263 3.79 3.79 -10.43
CA ASN A 263 5.04 4.50 -10.66
C ASN A 263 6.24 3.73 -10.11
N VAL A 264 6.14 3.20 -8.90
CA VAL A 264 7.19 2.40 -8.26
C VAL A 264 7.44 1.11 -9.02
N ASN A 265 6.39 0.43 -9.47
CA ASN A 265 6.52 -0.80 -10.24
C ASN A 265 7.26 -0.55 -11.56
N ILE A 266 6.87 0.46 -12.33
CA ILE A 266 7.55 0.84 -13.56
C ILE A 266 9.01 1.23 -13.30
N ALA A 267 9.27 2.04 -12.27
CA ALA A 267 10.63 2.46 -11.92
C ALA A 267 11.50 1.28 -11.49
N SER A 268 10.95 0.34 -10.70
CA SER A 268 11.66 -0.86 -10.25
C SER A 268 12.03 -1.77 -11.42
N ILE A 269 11.07 -2.05 -12.31
CA ILE A 269 11.30 -2.86 -13.51
C ILE A 269 12.38 -2.22 -14.38
N ALA A 270 12.29 -0.91 -14.64
CA ALA A 270 13.28 -0.20 -15.44
C ALA A 270 14.67 -0.22 -14.82
N ALA A 271 14.77 0.01 -13.51
CA ALA A 271 16.04 -0.01 -12.78
C ALA A 271 16.67 -1.41 -12.77
N ILE A 272 15.90 -2.45 -12.45
CA ILE A 272 16.37 -3.84 -12.44
C ILE A 272 16.81 -4.27 -13.85
N PHE A 273 16.02 -3.93 -14.86
CA PHE A 273 16.36 -4.20 -16.27
C PHE A 273 17.69 -3.55 -16.66
N ALA A 274 17.87 -2.27 -16.34
CA ALA A 274 19.10 -1.54 -16.65
C ALA A 274 20.32 -2.14 -15.91
N ILE A 275 20.19 -2.48 -14.64
CA ILE A 275 21.26 -3.08 -13.85
C ILE A 275 21.69 -4.44 -14.43
N ILE A 276 20.72 -5.30 -14.75
CA ILE A 276 21.00 -6.61 -15.34
C ILE A 276 21.64 -6.45 -16.73
N LEU A 277 21.17 -5.50 -17.54
CA LEU A 277 21.74 -5.18 -18.84
C LEU A 277 23.23 -4.80 -18.73
N ILE A 278 23.57 -3.93 -17.78
CA ILE A 278 24.94 -3.47 -17.53
C ILE A 278 25.84 -4.62 -17.06
N ILE A 279 25.33 -5.45 -16.13
CA ILE A 279 26.10 -6.56 -15.54
C ILE A 279 26.39 -7.64 -16.59
N PHE A 280 25.37 -8.05 -17.33
CA PHE A 280 25.50 -9.19 -18.27
C PHE A 280 25.85 -8.79 -19.70
N LYS A 281 25.76 -7.51 -20.04
CA LYS A 281 26.02 -6.95 -21.40
C LYS A 281 25.25 -7.71 -22.49
N SER A 282 24.02 -8.12 -22.20
CA SER A 282 23.13 -8.86 -23.09
C SER A 282 21.70 -8.37 -22.89
N ILE A 283 20.95 -8.13 -23.95
CA ILE A 283 19.55 -7.67 -23.89
C ILE A 283 18.60 -8.83 -23.58
N SER A 284 18.90 -10.04 -24.02
CA SER A 284 18.02 -11.20 -23.85
C SER A 284 17.89 -11.65 -22.38
N LEU A 285 18.99 -11.56 -21.61
CA LEU A 285 18.99 -11.97 -20.21
C LEU A 285 18.11 -11.10 -19.32
N PRO A 286 18.18 -9.75 -19.40
CA PRO A 286 17.23 -8.89 -18.64
C PRO A 286 15.78 -9.21 -18.96
N VAL A 287 15.42 -9.39 -20.23
CA VAL A 287 14.03 -9.72 -20.61
C VAL A 287 13.55 -10.98 -19.94
N ILE A 288 14.34 -12.06 -19.99
CA ILE A 288 13.96 -13.35 -19.40
C ILE A 288 13.89 -13.24 -17.87
N LEU A 289 14.91 -12.63 -17.25
CA LEU A 289 14.97 -12.53 -15.79
C LEU A 289 13.85 -11.65 -15.22
N VAL A 290 13.58 -10.49 -15.84
CA VAL A 290 12.49 -9.62 -15.43
C VAL A 290 11.14 -10.31 -15.62
N ALA A 291 10.93 -11.01 -16.75
CA ALA A 291 9.69 -11.76 -16.95
C ALA A 291 9.45 -12.84 -15.88
N VAL A 292 10.51 -13.53 -15.43
CA VAL A 292 10.39 -14.53 -14.35
C VAL A 292 10.14 -13.86 -12.99
N ILE A 293 10.78 -12.72 -12.73
CA ILE A 293 10.55 -11.95 -11.48
C ILE A 293 9.12 -11.44 -11.43
N GLU A 294 8.65 -10.80 -12.49
CA GLU A 294 7.26 -10.31 -12.58
C GLU A 294 6.24 -11.43 -12.45
N PHE A 295 6.50 -12.58 -13.06
CA PHE A 295 5.66 -13.76 -12.87
C PHE A 295 5.58 -14.18 -11.40
N ALA A 296 6.71 -14.21 -10.70
CA ALA A 296 6.74 -14.58 -9.28
C ALA A 296 5.94 -13.57 -8.43
N ILE A 297 6.04 -12.26 -8.75
CA ILE A 297 5.27 -11.21 -8.09
C ILE A 297 3.77 -11.40 -8.35
N VAL A 298 3.37 -11.58 -9.61
CA VAL A 298 1.97 -11.78 -9.99
C VAL A 298 1.39 -13.04 -9.33
N VAL A 299 2.14 -14.15 -9.26
CA VAL A 299 1.72 -15.36 -8.55
C VAL A 299 1.55 -15.07 -7.05
N ASN A 300 2.51 -14.39 -6.43
CA ASN A 300 2.43 -14.04 -5.01
C ASN A 300 1.19 -13.18 -4.70
N MET A 301 0.91 -12.20 -5.54
CA MET A 301 -0.26 -11.33 -5.39
C MET A 301 -1.59 -12.01 -5.73
N ALA A 302 -1.56 -13.10 -6.52
CA ALA A 302 -2.75 -13.88 -6.85
C ALA A 302 -3.18 -14.87 -5.75
N VAL A 303 -2.24 -15.35 -4.94
CA VAL A 303 -2.50 -16.35 -3.88
C VAL A 303 -3.62 -15.94 -2.93
N PRO A 304 -3.68 -14.69 -2.41
CA PRO A 304 -4.74 -14.24 -1.52
C PRO A 304 -6.15 -14.36 -2.14
N PHE A 305 -6.29 -14.05 -3.43
CA PHE A 305 -7.57 -14.22 -4.13
C PHE A 305 -8.06 -15.67 -4.04
N TYR A 306 -7.19 -16.64 -4.32
CA TYR A 306 -7.54 -18.07 -4.25
C TYR A 306 -7.77 -18.57 -2.83
N GLN A 307 -7.26 -17.86 -1.82
CA GLN A 307 -7.50 -18.13 -0.40
C GLN A 307 -8.75 -17.42 0.14
N GLY A 308 -9.39 -16.56 -0.65
CA GLY A 308 -10.52 -15.74 -0.21
C GLY A 308 -10.13 -14.67 0.80
N ILE A 309 -8.88 -14.19 0.77
CA ILE A 309 -8.31 -13.22 1.70
C ILE A 309 -8.04 -11.91 0.95
N SER A 310 -8.37 -10.78 1.57
CA SER A 310 -7.95 -9.46 1.08
C SER A 310 -6.63 -9.05 1.72
N LEU A 311 -5.80 -8.34 0.99
CA LEU A 311 -4.51 -7.83 1.47
C LEU A 311 -4.65 -6.42 2.04
N PRO A 312 -3.94 -6.07 3.14
CA PRO A 312 -3.80 -4.69 3.53
C PRO A 312 -2.94 -3.94 2.48
N PHE A 313 -3.27 -2.67 2.23
CA PHE A 313 -2.57 -1.86 1.22
C PHE A 313 -1.05 -1.69 1.48
N VAL A 314 -0.57 -2.00 2.67
CA VAL A 314 0.85 -1.96 3.06
C VAL A 314 1.57 -3.32 2.92
N ALA A 315 0.89 -4.39 2.45
CA ALA A 315 1.45 -5.74 2.36
C ALA A 315 2.38 -5.95 1.17
#